data_9b1a52dec2a5e9e6f26bb128f70e7263
#
_entry.id   9b1a52dec2a5e9e6f26bb128f70e7263
#
_cell.length_a   1.000
_cell.length_b   1.000
_cell.length_c   1.000
_cell.angle_alpha   90.00
_cell.angle_beta   90.00
_cell.angle_gamma   90.00
#
_symmetry.space_group_name_H-M   'P 1'
#
loop_
_entity.id
_entity.type
_entity.pdbx_description
1 polymer ?
#
loop_
_entity_poly.entity_id
_entity_poly.type
_entity_poly.pdbx_seq_one_letter_code
_entity_poly.pdbx_strand_id
1 'polypeptide(L)'
;MTVDSLLGRNEGENMDFITYVTDRKRHLFKERYPIAQVYNLDIVKPGTPNPVVKDYKPALRDGQKLQSTFIEYDICKPIENLPFTPTEDDVIFNFAAVHRTPGHEDHEYFDTNIRGAENVVAFAEKWNIKKIVFTSSIAPYGAAEELKKETTLPTPNTAYGISKLVAEKIHEKWQNGDAAHRQLTIVRPGVVFGKGENGNFTRLYWAIRGHKF
;
A
#
# COMPACT_ATOMS: atom_id res chain seq x y z
N MET A 1 -5.77 11.58 -9.46
CA MET A 1 -6.80 10.59 -9.07
C MET A 1 -7.07 10.79 -7.59
N THR A 2 -8.29 11.11 -7.20
CA THR A 2 -8.69 11.32 -5.81
C THR A 2 -9.19 10.00 -5.21
N VAL A 3 -9.22 9.90 -3.89
CA VAL A 3 -9.76 8.72 -3.21
C VAL A 3 -11.22 8.49 -3.60
N ASP A 4 -12.01 9.55 -3.76
CA ASP A 4 -13.41 9.45 -4.18
C ASP A 4 -13.56 8.87 -5.58
N SER A 5 -12.67 9.25 -6.51
CA SER A 5 -12.66 8.67 -7.88
C SER A 5 -12.27 7.19 -7.88
N LEU A 6 -11.49 6.75 -6.89
CA LEU A 6 -11.13 5.34 -6.70
C LEU A 6 -12.28 4.53 -6.08
N LEU A 7 -13.09 5.17 -5.24
CA LEU A 7 -14.17 4.51 -4.49
C LEU A 7 -15.54 4.63 -5.17
N GLY A 8 -15.67 5.44 -6.23
CA GLY A 8 -16.91 5.61 -6.99
C GLY A 8 -18.07 6.22 -6.16
N ARG A 9 -17.79 7.15 -5.24
CA ARG A 9 -18.75 7.63 -4.23
C ARG A 9 -19.12 9.11 -4.34
N ASN A 10 -20.32 9.40 -3.82
CA ASN A 10 -20.80 10.75 -3.56
C ASN A 10 -20.34 11.24 -2.17
N GLU A 11 -20.15 12.56 -2.02
CA GLU A 11 -19.78 13.18 -0.75
C GLU A 11 -20.85 12.92 0.32
N GLY A 12 -20.47 12.46 1.51
CA GLY A 12 -21.33 12.38 2.69
C GLY A 12 -21.59 10.99 3.30
N GLU A 13 -21.02 9.92 2.77
CA GLU A 13 -21.16 8.59 3.38
C GLU A 13 -20.13 8.34 4.48
N ASN A 14 -20.58 7.92 5.66
CA ASN A 14 -19.71 7.50 6.77
C ASN A 14 -19.04 6.17 6.44
N MET A 15 -17.72 6.10 6.64
CA MET A 15 -16.94 4.87 6.45
C MET A 15 -15.82 4.78 7.47
N ASP A 16 -15.61 3.58 7.97
CA ASP A 16 -14.40 3.22 8.67
C ASP A 16 -13.39 2.65 7.69
N PHE A 17 -12.12 3.04 7.85
CA PHE A 17 -11.05 2.61 6.97
C PHE A 17 -10.07 1.73 7.73
N ILE A 18 -9.84 0.53 7.20
CA ILE A 18 -8.73 -0.31 7.61
C ILE A 18 -7.60 -0.04 6.64
N THR A 19 -6.53 0.60 7.08
CA THR A 19 -5.44 0.99 6.20
C THR A 19 -4.11 0.41 6.64
N TYR A 20 -3.42 -0.19 5.71
CA TYR A 20 -2.00 -0.47 5.79
C TYR A 20 -1.24 0.68 5.14
N VAL A 21 -1.23 1.85 5.78
CA VAL A 21 -0.63 3.06 5.20
C VAL A 21 0.69 3.33 5.86
N THR A 22 1.74 3.48 5.04
CA THR A 22 2.98 4.12 5.48
C THR A 22 2.71 5.57 5.89
N ASP A 23 3.50 6.12 6.82
CA ASP A 23 3.34 7.42 7.50
C ASP A 23 2.94 8.64 6.67
N ARG A 24 3.10 8.60 5.35
CA ARG A 24 3.00 9.78 4.49
C ARG A 24 1.61 10.13 3.97
N LYS A 25 0.66 9.20 4.00
CA LYS A 25 -0.66 9.40 3.35
C LYS A 25 -1.83 9.55 4.31
N ARG A 26 -1.63 9.36 5.61
CA ARG A 26 -2.70 9.32 6.63
C ARG A 26 -3.48 10.62 6.78
N HIS A 27 -2.81 11.77 6.66
CA HIS A 27 -3.46 13.07 6.84
C HIS A 27 -4.48 13.39 5.76
N LEU A 28 -4.25 12.92 4.51
CA LEU A 28 -5.14 13.19 3.37
C LEU A 28 -6.52 12.58 3.55
N PHE A 29 -6.62 11.42 4.21
CA PHE A 29 -7.91 10.76 4.43
C PHE A 29 -8.77 11.51 5.45
N LYS A 30 -8.19 11.94 6.57
CA LYS A 30 -8.97 12.58 7.63
C LYS A 30 -9.36 14.03 7.34
N GLU A 31 -8.63 14.73 6.48
CA GLU A 31 -9.08 16.05 6.02
C GLU A 31 -10.38 15.94 5.21
N ARG A 32 -10.56 14.86 4.48
CA ARG A 32 -11.69 14.64 3.58
C ARG A 32 -12.81 13.80 4.18
N TYR A 33 -12.48 12.92 5.12
CA TYR A 33 -13.42 12.04 5.82
C TYR A 33 -13.26 12.19 7.34
N PRO A 34 -13.72 13.30 7.93
CA PRO A 34 -13.47 13.64 9.34
C PRO A 34 -14.11 12.66 10.32
N ILE A 35 -15.07 11.87 9.88
CA ILE A 35 -15.84 10.93 10.72
C ILE A 35 -15.26 9.50 10.63
N ALA A 36 -14.45 9.20 9.62
CA ALA A 36 -13.89 7.87 9.47
C ALA A 36 -12.84 7.56 10.56
N GLN A 37 -12.91 6.37 11.14
CA GLN A 37 -11.82 5.83 11.93
C GLN A 37 -10.77 5.22 11.01
N VAL A 38 -9.50 5.52 11.26
CA VAL A 38 -8.39 4.98 10.48
C VAL A 38 -7.54 4.12 11.39
N TYR A 39 -7.45 2.84 11.08
CA TYR A 39 -6.58 1.89 11.75
C TYR A 39 -5.38 1.60 10.84
N ASN A 40 -4.19 1.69 11.39
CA ASN A 40 -2.96 1.41 10.67
C ASN A 40 -2.29 0.18 11.26
N LEU A 41 -2.34 -0.91 10.51
CA LEU A 41 -1.65 -2.15 10.84
C LEU A 41 -0.29 -2.14 10.13
N ASP A 42 0.80 -2.14 10.90
CA ASP A 42 2.15 -2.09 10.38
C ASP A 42 3.13 -2.70 11.41
N ILE A 43 4.21 -3.28 10.95
CA ILE A 43 5.30 -3.75 11.82
C ILE A 43 6.16 -2.59 12.37
N VAL A 44 6.06 -1.41 11.77
CA VAL A 44 6.86 -0.24 12.15
C VAL A 44 5.96 0.86 12.68
N LYS A 45 6.14 1.20 13.96
CA LYS A 45 5.42 2.31 14.59
C LYS A 45 5.70 3.64 13.87
N PRO A 46 4.66 4.44 13.59
CA PRO A 46 4.82 5.77 13.04
C PRO A 46 5.81 6.63 13.81
N GLY A 47 6.67 7.32 13.08
CA GLY A 47 7.70 8.18 13.69
C GLY A 47 8.96 7.46 14.16
N THR A 48 9.04 6.12 13.99
CA THR A 48 10.29 5.39 14.25
C THR A 48 11.33 5.80 13.19
N PRO A 49 12.55 6.19 13.61
CA PRO A 49 13.61 6.49 12.66
C PRO A 49 13.89 5.30 11.76
N ASN A 50 13.98 5.53 10.45
CA ASN A 50 14.35 4.46 9.52
C ASN A 50 15.85 4.14 9.71
N PRO A 51 16.23 2.93 10.13
CA PRO A 51 17.62 2.59 10.40
C PRO A 51 18.52 2.64 9.15
N VAL A 52 17.93 2.57 7.96
CA VAL A 52 18.65 2.62 6.68
C VAL A 52 18.87 4.05 6.20
N VAL A 53 18.11 5.02 6.71
CA VAL A 53 18.22 6.43 6.35
C VAL A 53 18.47 7.24 7.62
N LYS A 54 19.75 7.48 7.93
CA LYS A 54 20.21 8.12 9.19
C LYS A 54 19.57 9.47 9.49
N ASP A 55 19.04 10.19 8.49
CA ASP A 55 18.45 11.51 8.61
C ASP A 55 16.95 11.55 8.30
N TYR A 56 16.28 10.39 8.28
CA TYR A 56 14.83 10.35 8.04
C TYR A 56 14.08 10.87 9.26
N LYS A 57 13.63 12.11 9.15
CA LYS A 57 12.62 12.66 10.06
C LYS A 57 11.27 12.49 9.38
N PRO A 58 10.29 11.81 10.02
CA PRO A 58 8.92 11.76 9.49
C PRO A 58 8.45 13.19 9.23
N ALA A 59 8.00 13.44 8.02
CA ALA A 59 7.49 14.75 7.63
C ALA A 59 6.06 14.94 8.18
N LEU A 60 5.94 15.02 9.51
CA LEU A 60 4.75 15.56 10.13
C LEU A 60 4.83 17.09 9.95
N ARG A 61 3.82 17.68 9.34
CA ARG A 61 3.67 19.14 9.37
C ARG A 61 3.49 19.54 10.83
N ASP A 62 4.18 20.61 11.25
CA ASP A 62 4.07 21.14 12.62
C ASP A 62 2.58 21.28 13.03
N GLY A 63 2.21 20.68 14.14
CA GLY A 63 0.86 20.73 14.70
C GLY A 63 -0.11 19.64 14.24
N GLN A 64 0.23 18.80 13.26
CA GLN A 64 -0.63 17.68 12.86
C GLN A 64 -0.44 16.47 13.77
N LYS A 65 -1.44 16.15 14.58
CA LYS A 65 -1.51 14.87 15.30
C LYS A 65 -1.90 13.78 14.31
N LEU A 66 -1.18 12.66 14.35
CA LEU A 66 -1.61 11.43 13.68
C LEU A 66 -2.97 11.00 14.23
N GLN A 67 -4.01 11.15 13.42
CA GLN A 67 -5.37 10.82 13.82
C GLN A 67 -5.75 9.38 13.43
N SER A 68 -4.78 8.48 13.33
CA SER A 68 -5.01 7.05 13.10
C SER A 68 -4.58 6.25 14.32
N THR A 69 -5.29 5.16 14.60
CA THR A 69 -4.89 4.20 15.62
C THR A 69 -3.86 3.25 15.02
N PHE A 70 -2.65 3.25 15.59
CA PHE A 70 -1.60 2.31 15.20
C PHE A 70 -1.81 0.99 15.92
N ILE A 71 -1.71 -0.10 15.17
CA ILE A 71 -1.74 -1.48 15.65
C ILE A 71 -0.47 -2.15 15.11
N GLU A 72 0.42 -2.58 16.00
CA GLU A 72 1.58 -3.36 15.60
C GLU A 72 1.12 -4.72 15.09
N TYR A 73 1.36 -4.98 13.81
CA TYR A 73 0.88 -6.18 13.15
C TYR A 73 1.77 -6.63 12.01
N ASP A 74 2.11 -7.91 12.00
CA ASP A 74 2.82 -8.56 10.91
C ASP A 74 1.81 -9.16 9.92
N ILE A 75 1.74 -8.60 8.71
CA ILE A 75 0.81 -9.03 7.67
C ILE A 75 1.04 -10.47 7.20
N CYS A 76 2.21 -11.05 7.46
CA CYS A 76 2.48 -12.46 7.18
C CYS A 76 1.71 -13.41 8.09
N LYS A 77 1.02 -12.89 9.10
CA LYS A 77 0.15 -13.64 10.02
C LYS A 77 -1.32 -13.41 9.69
N PRO A 78 -2.22 -14.39 9.97
CA PRO A 78 -3.66 -14.19 9.84
C PRO A 78 -4.12 -12.96 10.65
N ILE A 79 -4.95 -12.11 10.06
CA ILE A 79 -5.41 -10.87 10.72
C ILE A 79 -6.52 -11.21 11.72
N GLU A 80 -6.16 -11.16 13.00
CA GLU A 80 -7.02 -11.55 14.12
C GLU A 80 -6.81 -10.65 15.34
N ASN A 81 -7.69 -10.76 16.33
CA ASN A 81 -7.56 -10.08 17.62
C ASN A 81 -7.38 -8.56 17.53
N LEU A 82 -8.07 -7.92 16.59
CA LEU A 82 -8.05 -6.47 16.44
C LEU A 82 -8.83 -5.80 17.59
N PRO A 83 -8.41 -4.58 18.03
CA PRO A 83 -9.09 -3.83 19.08
C PRO A 83 -10.39 -3.15 18.61
N PHE A 84 -10.90 -3.54 17.46
CA PHE A 84 -12.16 -3.06 16.88
C PHE A 84 -12.84 -4.21 16.14
N THR A 85 -14.12 -4.05 15.84
CA THR A 85 -14.90 -5.02 15.06
C THR A 85 -15.05 -4.50 13.65
N PRO A 86 -14.46 -5.18 12.63
CA PRO A 86 -14.66 -4.83 11.24
C PRO A 86 -16.12 -5.02 10.79
N THR A 87 -16.52 -4.26 9.77
CA THR A 87 -17.84 -4.32 9.16
C THR A 87 -17.72 -4.45 7.63
N GLU A 88 -18.81 -4.82 6.97
CA GLU A 88 -18.84 -4.94 5.50
C GLU A 88 -18.69 -3.59 4.77
N ASP A 89 -18.97 -2.48 5.47
CA ASP A 89 -18.82 -1.12 4.92
C ASP A 89 -17.38 -0.62 4.94
N ASP A 90 -16.48 -1.29 5.65
CA ASP A 90 -15.08 -0.90 5.73
C ASP A 90 -14.37 -1.01 4.38
N VAL A 91 -13.29 -0.25 4.23
CA VAL A 91 -12.42 -0.30 3.06
C VAL A 91 -11.01 -0.67 3.49
N ILE A 92 -10.43 -1.65 2.83
CA ILE A 92 -9.04 -2.03 3.03
C ILE A 92 -8.15 -1.32 2.01
N PHE A 93 -7.13 -0.61 2.50
CA PHE A 93 -6.04 -0.09 1.68
C PHE A 93 -4.81 -0.95 1.95
N ASN A 94 -4.51 -1.87 1.05
CA ASN A 94 -3.35 -2.74 1.18
C ASN A 94 -2.11 -2.08 0.55
N PHE A 95 -1.25 -1.52 1.39
CA PHE A 95 0.05 -0.95 1.02
C PHE A 95 1.23 -1.82 1.50
N ALA A 96 0.92 -2.89 2.26
CA ALA A 96 1.95 -3.73 2.84
C ALA A 96 2.78 -4.42 1.76
N ALA A 97 4.08 -4.24 1.79
CA ALA A 97 5.00 -4.91 0.91
C ALA A 97 6.46 -4.75 1.32
N VAL A 98 7.26 -5.74 1.08
CA VAL A 98 8.70 -5.59 0.87
C VAL A 98 8.90 -5.02 -0.54
N HIS A 99 9.55 -3.85 -0.67
CA HIS A 99 9.56 -3.10 -1.93
C HIS A 99 10.93 -2.54 -2.37
N ARG A 100 11.97 -2.68 -1.56
CA ARG A 100 13.32 -2.18 -1.91
C ARG A 100 14.04 -3.19 -2.81
N THR A 101 14.57 -2.72 -3.94
CA THR A 101 15.38 -3.52 -4.85
C THR A 101 16.60 -2.68 -5.28
N PRO A 102 17.85 -3.13 -5.06
CA PRO A 102 18.23 -4.26 -4.21
C PRO A 102 18.07 -3.95 -2.72
N GLY A 103 18.05 -4.96 -1.86
CA GLY A 103 18.00 -4.76 -0.40
C GLY A 103 17.38 -5.89 0.38
N HIS A 104 16.83 -6.87 -0.32
CA HIS A 104 16.22 -8.07 0.24
C HIS A 104 16.64 -9.29 -0.57
N GLU A 105 16.65 -10.45 0.05
CA GLU A 105 16.75 -11.72 -0.65
C GLU A 105 15.44 -12.01 -1.41
N ASP A 106 15.54 -12.75 -2.52
CA ASP A 106 14.39 -12.98 -3.40
C ASP A 106 13.19 -13.62 -2.67
N HIS A 107 13.44 -14.53 -1.74
CA HIS A 107 12.38 -15.19 -0.97
C HIS A 107 11.59 -14.23 -0.08
N GLU A 108 12.19 -13.15 0.45
CA GLU A 108 11.53 -12.19 1.33
C GLU A 108 10.38 -11.47 0.62
N TYR A 109 10.53 -11.21 -0.70
CA TYR A 109 9.45 -10.63 -1.50
C TYR A 109 8.27 -11.58 -1.61
N PHE A 110 8.52 -12.88 -1.80
CA PHE A 110 7.46 -13.87 -1.90
C PHE A 110 6.79 -14.13 -0.54
N ASP A 111 7.60 -14.32 0.49
CA ASP A 111 7.13 -14.60 1.84
C ASP A 111 6.24 -13.46 2.37
N THR A 112 6.59 -12.21 2.11
CA THR A 112 5.82 -11.07 2.63
C THR A 112 4.68 -10.67 1.70
N ASN A 113 4.96 -10.46 0.41
CA ASN A 113 3.98 -9.84 -0.49
C ASN A 113 2.85 -10.81 -0.85
N ILE A 114 3.15 -12.11 -0.98
CA ILE A 114 2.14 -13.13 -1.31
C ILE A 114 1.32 -13.48 -0.08
N ARG A 115 1.97 -13.85 1.03
CA ARG A 115 1.26 -14.18 2.28
C ARG A 115 0.44 -13.00 2.81
N GLY A 116 1.01 -11.79 2.71
CA GLY A 116 0.28 -10.58 3.07
C GLY A 116 -1.00 -10.40 2.25
N ALA A 117 -0.93 -10.62 0.93
CA ALA A 117 -2.11 -10.56 0.07
C ALA A 117 -3.13 -11.64 0.44
N GLU A 118 -2.70 -12.88 0.68
CA GLU A 118 -3.58 -13.97 1.12
C GLU A 118 -4.29 -13.66 2.45
N ASN A 119 -3.57 -13.15 3.43
CA ASN A 119 -4.14 -12.78 4.73
C ASN A 119 -5.12 -11.61 4.62
N VAL A 120 -4.84 -10.63 3.75
CA VAL A 120 -5.76 -9.50 3.51
C VAL A 120 -7.06 -9.98 2.88
N VAL A 121 -7.01 -10.82 1.86
CA VAL A 121 -8.24 -11.31 1.22
C VAL A 121 -9.03 -12.25 2.14
N ALA A 122 -8.34 -13.11 2.92
CA ALA A 122 -8.98 -13.96 3.92
C ALA A 122 -9.69 -13.13 5.01
N PHE A 123 -9.07 -12.04 5.45
CA PHE A 123 -9.67 -11.09 6.37
C PHE A 123 -10.91 -10.41 5.76
N ALA A 124 -10.82 -9.95 4.52
CA ALA A 124 -11.94 -9.35 3.82
C ALA A 124 -13.11 -10.34 3.66
N GLU A 125 -12.82 -11.60 3.37
CA GLU A 125 -13.83 -12.66 3.29
C GLU A 125 -14.50 -12.94 4.65
N LYS A 126 -13.70 -13.09 5.70
CA LYS A 126 -14.18 -13.34 7.07
C LYS A 126 -15.18 -12.29 7.55
N TRP A 127 -14.92 -11.01 7.22
CA TRP A 127 -15.73 -9.87 7.66
C TRP A 127 -16.68 -9.34 6.60
N ASN A 128 -16.79 -10.04 5.46
CA ASN A 128 -17.64 -9.64 4.34
C ASN A 128 -17.31 -8.23 3.79
N ILE A 129 -16.06 -7.76 3.96
CA ILE A 129 -15.63 -6.46 3.46
C ILE A 129 -15.65 -6.48 1.93
N LYS A 130 -16.27 -5.47 1.32
CA LYS A 130 -16.56 -5.44 -0.11
C LYS A 130 -15.55 -4.65 -0.93
N LYS A 131 -14.66 -3.89 -0.29
CA LYS A 131 -13.79 -2.93 -0.99
C LYS A 131 -12.33 -3.09 -0.60
N ILE A 132 -11.48 -3.33 -1.60
CA ILE A 132 -10.02 -3.35 -1.43
C ILE A 132 -9.38 -2.42 -2.45
N VAL A 133 -8.48 -1.57 -1.98
CA VAL A 133 -7.54 -0.81 -2.80
C VAL A 133 -6.16 -1.40 -2.57
N PHE A 134 -5.61 -2.03 -3.60
CA PHE A 134 -4.30 -2.66 -3.54
C PHE A 134 -3.25 -1.83 -4.28
N THR A 135 -2.18 -1.47 -3.58
CA THR A 135 -1.04 -0.79 -4.20
C THR A 135 -0.04 -1.82 -4.70
N SER A 136 -0.06 -2.01 -6.00
CA SER A 136 0.92 -2.79 -6.75
C SER A 136 2.12 -1.90 -7.14
N SER A 137 2.65 -2.07 -8.34
CA SER A 137 3.80 -1.33 -8.88
C SER A 137 3.75 -1.40 -10.41
N ILE A 138 4.58 -0.59 -11.09
CA ILE A 138 4.89 -0.81 -12.51
C ILE A 138 5.82 -2.02 -12.73
N ALA A 139 6.48 -2.53 -11.68
CA ALA A 139 7.42 -3.65 -11.76
C ALA A 139 6.84 -4.93 -12.39
N PRO A 140 5.54 -5.28 -12.25
CA PRO A 140 4.90 -6.35 -13.01
C PRO A 140 5.04 -6.26 -14.53
N TYR A 141 5.20 -5.08 -15.10
CA TYR A 141 5.40 -4.93 -16.54
C TYR A 141 6.80 -5.31 -17.03
N GLY A 142 7.76 -5.47 -16.11
CA GLY A 142 9.17 -5.68 -16.42
C GLY A 142 9.87 -4.42 -16.92
N ALA A 143 11.17 -4.53 -17.18
CA ALA A 143 11.95 -3.45 -17.78
C ALA A 143 11.68 -3.40 -19.29
N ALA A 144 11.19 -2.26 -19.78
CA ALA A 144 10.97 -2.03 -21.21
C ALA A 144 10.97 -0.54 -21.52
N GLU A 145 11.42 -0.18 -22.72
CA GLU A 145 11.38 1.20 -23.22
C GLU A 145 10.02 1.57 -23.84
N GLU A 146 9.19 0.57 -24.11
CA GLU A 146 7.89 0.75 -24.74
C GLU A 146 6.85 1.30 -23.75
N LEU A 147 5.92 2.09 -24.28
CA LEU A 147 4.76 2.56 -23.51
C LEU A 147 3.91 1.36 -23.02
N LYS A 148 3.78 1.23 -21.71
CA LYS A 148 2.91 0.23 -21.09
C LYS A 148 1.56 0.83 -20.71
N LYS A 149 0.51 0.05 -20.86
CA LYS A 149 -0.88 0.37 -20.51
C LYS A 149 -1.40 -0.71 -19.55
N GLU A 150 -2.53 -0.45 -18.93
CA GLU A 150 -3.18 -1.40 -18.02
C GLU A 150 -3.50 -2.75 -18.70
N THR A 151 -3.72 -2.74 -20.01
CA THR A 151 -3.99 -3.93 -20.84
C THR A 151 -2.72 -4.63 -21.33
N THR A 152 -1.54 -4.06 -21.10
CA THR A 152 -0.27 -4.68 -21.49
C THR A 152 -0.04 -5.95 -20.68
N LEU A 153 0.33 -7.05 -21.35
CA LEU A 153 0.66 -8.31 -20.68
C LEU A 153 1.84 -8.09 -19.71
N PRO A 154 1.68 -8.40 -18.42
CA PRO A 154 2.78 -8.32 -17.46
C PRO A 154 3.88 -9.34 -17.78
N THR A 155 5.12 -8.88 -17.75
CA THR A 155 6.33 -9.69 -18.00
C THR A 155 7.40 -9.35 -16.96
N PRO A 156 7.14 -9.58 -15.64
CA PRO A 156 8.06 -9.19 -14.59
C PRO A 156 9.38 -9.96 -14.70
N ASN A 157 10.49 -9.27 -14.45
CA ASN A 157 11.84 -9.81 -14.52
C ASN A 157 12.62 -9.70 -13.18
N THR A 158 11.92 -9.37 -12.10
CA THR A 158 12.47 -9.29 -10.74
C THR A 158 11.59 -10.04 -9.76
N ALA A 159 12.17 -10.57 -8.67
CA ALA A 159 11.40 -11.22 -7.61
C ALA A 159 10.31 -10.28 -7.04
N TYR A 160 10.63 -9.00 -6.87
CA TYR A 160 9.64 -7.99 -6.48
C TYR A 160 8.49 -7.87 -7.48
N GLY A 161 8.79 -7.72 -8.78
CA GLY A 161 7.76 -7.60 -9.83
C GLY A 161 6.88 -8.86 -9.90
N ILE A 162 7.49 -10.05 -9.79
CA ILE A 162 6.78 -11.33 -9.77
C ILE A 162 5.86 -11.40 -8.54
N SER A 163 6.36 -11.09 -7.35
CA SER A 163 5.57 -11.15 -6.11
C SER A 163 4.38 -10.18 -6.13
N LYS A 164 4.56 -8.97 -6.69
CA LYS A 164 3.47 -8.01 -6.84
C LYS A 164 2.43 -8.49 -7.85
N LEU A 165 2.84 -9.10 -8.97
CA LEU A 165 1.91 -9.69 -9.93
C LEU A 165 1.09 -10.83 -9.32
N VAL A 166 1.73 -11.71 -8.55
CA VAL A 166 1.01 -12.79 -7.85
C VAL A 166 0.01 -12.21 -6.85
N ALA A 167 0.42 -11.19 -6.08
CA ALA A 167 -0.48 -10.51 -5.17
C ALA A 167 -1.68 -9.86 -5.89
N GLU A 168 -1.49 -9.26 -7.07
CA GLU A 168 -2.61 -8.80 -7.90
C GLU A 168 -3.59 -9.94 -8.22
N LYS A 169 -3.08 -11.10 -8.64
CA LYS A 169 -3.91 -12.25 -8.99
C LYS A 169 -4.69 -12.82 -7.79
N ILE A 170 -4.13 -12.77 -6.59
CA ILE A 170 -4.83 -13.13 -5.36
C ILE A 170 -6.00 -12.18 -5.12
N HIS A 171 -5.81 -10.88 -5.23
CA HIS A 171 -6.89 -9.89 -5.08
C HIS A 171 -7.94 -9.99 -6.19
N GLU A 172 -7.53 -10.20 -7.45
CA GLU A 172 -8.44 -10.45 -8.57
C GLU A 172 -9.30 -11.70 -8.35
N LYS A 173 -8.70 -12.78 -7.87
CA LYS A 173 -9.43 -14.01 -7.51
C LYS A 173 -10.48 -13.73 -6.42
N TRP A 174 -10.11 -12.95 -5.40
CA TRP A 174 -11.05 -12.53 -4.36
C TRP A 174 -12.22 -11.75 -4.96
N GLN A 175 -11.97 -10.76 -5.82
CA GLN A 175 -13.02 -9.99 -6.47
C GLN A 175 -13.93 -10.89 -7.30
N ASN A 176 -13.35 -11.76 -8.12
CA ASN A 176 -14.11 -12.65 -9.02
C ASN A 176 -14.98 -13.67 -8.26
N GLY A 177 -14.67 -13.96 -6.99
CA GLY A 177 -15.49 -14.83 -6.13
C GLY A 177 -16.87 -14.26 -5.82
N ASP A 178 -17.03 -12.91 -5.90
CA ASP A 178 -18.34 -12.23 -5.78
C ASP A 178 -18.28 -10.88 -6.55
N ALA A 179 -18.11 -10.98 -7.87
CA ALA A 179 -17.89 -9.83 -8.73
C ALA A 179 -19.04 -8.81 -8.75
N ALA A 180 -20.25 -9.23 -8.34
CA ALA A 180 -21.41 -8.35 -8.28
C ALA A 180 -21.32 -7.36 -7.08
N HIS A 181 -20.63 -7.74 -6.00
CA HIS A 181 -20.60 -6.95 -4.77
C HIS A 181 -19.18 -6.51 -4.36
N ARG A 182 -18.12 -7.21 -4.80
CA ARG A 182 -16.73 -6.88 -4.45
C ARG A 182 -16.13 -5.88 -5.42
N GLN A 183 -15.48 -4.87 -4.89
CA GLN A 183 -14.80 -3.82 -5.64
C GLN A 183 -13.30 -3.89 -5.34
N LEU A 184 -12.50 -4.08 -6.38
CA LEU A 184 -11.05 -4.07 -6.31
C LEU A 184 -10.50 -2.91 -7.15
N THR A 185 -9.62 -2.12 -6.56
CA THR A 185 -8.82 -1.14 -7.29
C THR A 185 -7.35 -1.52 -7.16
N ILE A 186 -6.70 -1.84 -8.27
CA ILE A 186 -5.25 -2.07 -8.33
C ILE A 186 -4.59 -0.80 -8.82
N VAL A 187 -3.67 -0.25 -8.02
CA VAL A 187 -2.89 0.93 -8.38
C VAL A 187 -1.46 0.50 -8.66
N ARG A 188 -0.96 0.76 -9.86
CA ARG A 188 0.43 0.50 -10.28
C ARG A 188 1.20 1.83 -10.37
N PRO A 189 1.69 2.37 -9.25
CA PRO A 189 2.44 3.62 -9.27
C PRO A 189 3.78 3.42 -9.99
N GLY A 190 4.18 4.46 -10.72
CA GLY A 190 5.55 4.60 -11.19
C GLY A 190 6.50 4.99 -10.05
N VAL A 191 7.60 5.65 -10.40
CA VAL A 191 8.53 6.13 -9.39
C VAL A 191 7.88 7.22 -8.55
N VAL A 192 7.69 6.93 -7.27
CA VAL A 192 7.20 7.91 -6.30
C VAL A 192 8.37 8.80 -5.88
N PHE A 193 8.23 10.10 -6.06
CA PHE A 193 9.26 11.08 -5.73
C PHE A 193 8.68 12.26 -4.95
N GLY A 194 9.55 13.02 -4.29
CA GLY A 194 9.18 14.20 -3.54
C GLY A 194 9.97 14.36 -2.25
N LYS A 195 9.69 15.43 -1.49
CA LYS A 195 10.41 15.71 -0.25
C LYS A 195 10.32 14.53 0.72
N GLY A 196 11.48 13.99 1.09
CA GLY A 196 11.61 12.92 2.07
C GLY A 196 11.33 11.51 1.51
N GLU A 197 11.28 11.28 0.17
CA GLU A 197 11.10 9.93 -0.37
C GLU A 197 12.33 9.04 -0.20
N ASN A 198 13.53 9.63 -0.19
CA ASN A 198 14.83 8.96 0.02
C ASN A 198 15.10 7.75 -0.91
N GLY A 199 14.46 7.69 -2.06
CA GLY A 199 14.62 6.64 -3.06
C GLY A 199 15.59 7.00 -4.17
N ASN A 200 15.35 6.43 -5.35
CA ASN A 200 16.24 6.57 -6.51
C ASN A 200 16.37 8.01 -7.00
N PHE A 201 15.30 8.79 -7.00
CA PHE A 201 15.34 10.20 -7.43
C PHE A 201 16.18 11.05 -6.48
N THR A 202 16.04 10.86 -5.18
CA THR A 202 16.87 11.58 -4.20
C THR A 202 18.35 11.21 -4.36
N ARG A 203 18.64 9.92 -4.57
CA ARG A 203 20.02 9.46 -4.82
C ARG A 203 20.60 10.06 -6.11
N LEU A 204 19.84 10.05 -7.19
CA LEU A 204 20.22 10.67 -8.47
C LEU A 204 20.47 12.18 -8.31
N TYR A 205 19.57 12.90 -7.64
CA TYR A 205 19.74 14.32 -7.36
C TYR A 205 21.06 14.62 -6.63
N TRP A 206 21.37 13.86 -5.58
CA TRP A 206 22.62 14.04 -4.84
C TRP A 206 23.86 13.63 -5.63
N ALA A 207 23.77 12.63 -6.50
CA ALA A 207 24.87 12.22 -7.38
C ALA A 207 25.17 13.32 -8.40
N ILE A 208 24.15 13.89 -9.05
CA ILE A 208 24.30 15.00 -9.99
C ILE A 208 24.89 16.23 -9.27
N ARG A 209 24.33 16.62 -8.12
CA ARG A 209 24.80 17.76 -7.34
C ARG A 209 26.24 17.60 -6.83
N GLY A 210 26.64 16.36 -6.55
CA GLY A 210 27.98 16.01 -6.08
C GLY A 210 28.98 15.76 -7.20
N HIS A 211 28.64 16.05 -8.47
CA HIS A 211 29.48 15.78 -9.65
C HIS A 211 30.01 14.34 -9.70
N LYS A 212 29.18 13.36 -9.28
CA LYS A 212 29.50 11.94 -9.28
C LYS A 212 28.87 11.19 -10.47
N PHE A 213 28.65 11.90 -11.55
CA PHE A 213 28.13 11.39 -12.83
C PHE A 213 29.11 11.69 -13.93
#